data_3e3e5e1d7dc58877407215d664ffda98
#
_entry.id   3e3e5e1d7dc58877407215d664ffda98
#
_cell.length_a   1.000
_cell.length_b   1.000
_cell.length_c   1.000
_cell.angle_alpha   90.00
_cell.angle_beta   90.00
_cell.angle_gamma   90.00
#
_symmetry.space_group_name_H-M   'P 1'
#
loop_
_entity.id
_entity.type
_entity.pdbx_description
1 polymer ?
#
loop_
_entity_poly.entity_id
_entity_poly.type
_entity_poly.pdbx_seq_one_letter_code
_entity_poly.pdbx_strand_id
1 'polypeptide(L)'
;MKRVDLTWIWHKVRAKALAILRADSTPRRNESSGIDSMLGVQISPKRSRQLFCLMTVVFGIVMCRAAYLQCGIQTEFLQKKGEERYARTIPVPAQRGRILDRNGIVLASSIPAKSIWAIPSETLGADKGQLKELASLLEVPTSTLLGKLTSKKESTFVYLARKVDLETAQKIADLRIPGIYDEDESKRNYPDGEVSAHVVGYTDTDNHGREGVELACDETLSGQKGMRYVISDRLGQRIDSAWLKEATRGRDVVLSIDSRLQYIAYKAVRRAVEDARAKAGAVVVADVHTGEILAMNNWPTYDPNQRKDLRIENVRNRVLTDMFEPGSTMKP
;
A
#
# COMPACT_ATOMS: atom_id res chain seq x y z
N MET A 1 0.93 -21.12 -32.94
CA MET A 1 0.51 -19.96 -33.74
C MET A 1 0.34 -20.40 -35.18
N LYS A 2 -0.91 -20.56 -35.68
CA LYS A 2 -1.21 -20.93 -37.07
C LYS A 2 -1.10 -19.68 -37.94
N ARG A 3 -0.20 -19.70 -38.92
CA ARG A 3 -0.11 -18.66 -39.94
C ARG A 3 -1.41 -18.70 -40.78
N VAL A 4 -2.16 -17.61 -40.74
CA VAL A 4 -3.32 -17.40 -41.62
C VAL A 4 -2.77 -17.05 -43.00
N ASP A 5 -3.08 -17.90 -43.96
CA ASP A 5 -2.63 -17.77 -45.36
C ASP A 5 -3.45 -16.67 -46.08
N LEU A 6 -2.86 -15.46 -46.16
CA LEU A 6 -3.48 -14.28 -46.72
C LEU A 6 -3.58 -14.30 -48.25
N THR A 7 -2.98 -15.30 -48.93
CA THR A 7 -2.93 -15.40 -50.36
C THR A 7 -4.32 -15.72 -50.97
N TRP A 8 -5.12 -16.49 -50.27
CA TRP A 8 -6.51 -16.84 -50.70
C TRP A 8 -7.46 -15.62 -50.72
N ILE A 9 -7.31 -14.72 -49.77
CA ILE A 9 -8.12 -13.49 -49.72
C ILE A 9 -7.78 -12.59 -50.93
N TRP A 10 -6.49 -12.49 -51.24
CA TRP A 10 -5.99 -11.67 -52.36
C TRP A 10 -6.50 -12.16 -53.72
N HIS A 11 -6.54 -13.48 -53.96
CA HIS A 11 -7.11 -14.05 -55.20
C HIS A 11 -8.58 -13.82 -55.34
N LYS A 12 -9.39 -13.90 -54.25
CA LYS A 12 -10.82 -13.64 -54.27
C LYS A 12 -11.17 -12.17 -54.52
N VAL A 13 -10.41 -11.25 -53.95
CA VAL A 13 -10.60 -9.80 -54.14
C VAL A 13 -10.22 -9.41 -55.58
N ARG A 14 -9.11 -9.97 -56.13
CA ARG A 14 -8.68 -9.72 -57.49
C ARG A 14 -9.63 -10.28 -58.54
N ALA A 15 -10.23 -11.45 -58.33
CA ALA A 15 -11.25 -12.04 -59.21
C ALA A 15 -12.54 -11.23 -59.24
N LYS A 16 -13.01 -10.71 -58.06
CA LYS A 16 -14.19 -9.85 -58.01
C LYS A 16 -13.93 -8.47 -58.63
N ALA A 17 -12.78 -7.87 -58.43
CA ALA A 17 -12.41 -6.59 -59.03
C ALA A 17 -12.35 -6.68 -60.58
N LEU A 18 -11.78 -7.78 -61.14
CA LEU A 18 -11.75 -8.03 -62.58
C LEU A 18 -13.16 -8.32 -63.17
N ALA A 19 -14.03 -8.96 -62.43
CA ALA A 19 -15.44 -9.19 -62.84
C ALA A 19 -16.24 -7.89 -62.95
N ILE A 20 -16.01 -6.95 -62.02
CA ILE A 20 -16.66 -5.62 -61.97
C ILE A 20 -16.17 -4.75 -63.14
N LEU A 21 -14.88 -4.84 -63.47
CA LEU A 21 -14.27 -4.09 -64.61
C LEU A 21 -14.67 -4.64 -65.99
N ARG A 22 -15.11 -5.92 -66.11
CA ARG A 22 -15.60 -6.53 -67.34
C ARG A 22 -17.07 -6.37 -67.61
N ALA A 23 -17.86 -6.00 -66.63
CA ALA A 23 -19.36 -5.87 -66.74
C ALA A 23 -19.81 -4.56 -67.37
N ASP A 24 -18.89 -3.65 -67.76
CA ASP A 24 -19.27 -2.28 -68.15
C ASP A 24 -19.11 -2.02 -69.65
N SER A 25 -19.35 -3.03 -70.50
CA SER A 25 -19.27 -2.86 -71.95
C SER A 25 -20.56 -3.17 -72.72
N THR A 26 -21.73 -2.96 -72.11
CA THR A 26 -23.01 -2.97 -72.86
C THR A 26 -23.76 -1.65 -72.65
N PRO A 27 -24.23 -1.00 -73.75
CA PRO A 27 -25.03 0.24 -73.67
C PRO A 27 -26.41 -0.06 -73.13
N ARG A 28 -26.66 0.23 -71.86
CA ARG A 28 -27.98 0.19 -71.24
C ARG A 28 -28.72 1.50 -71.50
N ARG A 29 -29.84 1.34 -72.21
CA ARG A 29 -30.95 2.27 -72.47
C ARG A 29 -31.42 2.88 -71.14
N ASN A 30 -31.59 4.21 -71.09
CA ASN A 30 -32.13 4.98 -69.99
C ASN A 30 -33.51 4.48 -69.58
N GLU A 31 -33.61 3.98 -68.35
CA GLU A 31 -34.85 4.05 -67.56
C GLU A 31 -34.47 4.72 -66.22
N SER A 32 -34.91 5.95 -66.07
CA SER A 32 -34.78 6.76 -64.85
C SER A 32 -35.60 6.14 -63.72
N SER A 33 -34.98 5.49 -62.79
CA SER A 33 -35.63 5.10 -61.53
C SER A 33 -35.61 6.28 -60.56
N GLY A 34 -36.78 6.50 -59.97
CA GLY A 34 -37.17 7.72 -59.20
C GLY A 34 -36.43 8.10 -57.93
N ILE A 35 -35.15 7.80 -57.84
CA ILE A 35 -34.32 8.27 -56.72
C ILE A 35 -33.51 9.52 -57.10
N ASP A 36 -33.31 9.76 -58.41
CA ASP A 36 -32.51 10.92 -58.88
C ASP A 36 -33.27 12.27 -58.77
N SER A 37 -34.56 12.23 -58.46
CA SER A 37 -35.36 13.45 -58.32
C SER A 37 -35.33 14.10 -56.93
N MET A 38 -34.81 13.44 -55.93
CA MET A 38 -34.79 13.98 -54.54
C MET A 38 -33.59 14.83 -54.20
N LEU A 39 -32.47 14.74 -54.91
CA LEU A 39 -31.26 15.46 -54.55
C LEU A 39 -30.81 16.56 -55.52
N GLY A 40 -31.48 16.74 -56.65
CA GLY A 40 -31.28 17.88 -57.56
C GLY A 40 -29.86 18.12 -58.09
N VAL A 41 -28.90 17.22 -57.82
CA VAL A 41 -27.49 17.40 -58.17
C VAL A 41 -27.10 16.35 -59.21
N GLN A 42 -27.12 16.71 -60.48
CA GLN A 42 -26.50 15.91 -61.53
C GLN A 42 -24.95 15.98 -61.42
N ILE A 43 -24.34 15.01 -60.74
CA ILE A 43 -22.90 14.89 -60.68
C ILE A 43 -22.44 14.28 -62.00
N SER A 44 -21.58 15.01 -62.75
CA SER A 44 -21.01 14.46 -63.98
C SER A 44 -20.17 13.19 -63.65
N PRO A 45 -20.21 12.15 -64.53
CA PRO A 45 -19.54 10.87 -64.24
C PRO A 45 -18.02 11.04 -64.03
N LYS A 46 -17.40 12.09 -64.58
CA LYS A 46 -15.98 12.43 -64.29
C LYS A 46 -15.77 12.89 -62.86
N ARG A 47 -16.68 13.70 -62.29
CA ARG A 47 -16.59 14.18 -60.89
C ARG A 47 -16.89 13.08 -59.89
N SER A 48 -17.85 12.19 -60.21
CA SER A 48 -18.13 10.99 -59.39
C SER A 48 -16.91 10.06 -59.31
N ARG A 49 -16.24 9.83 -60.42
CA ARG A 49 -14.99 9.01 -60.43
C ARG A 49 -13.87 9.69 -59.68
N GLN A 50 -13.70 11.01 -59.78
CA GLN A 50 -12.72 11.75 -58.99
C GLN A 50 -12.98 11.69 -57.46
N LEU A 51 -14.27 11.84 -57.06
CA LEU A 51 -14.69 11.70 -55.68
C LEU A 51 -14.43 10.29 -55.14
N PHE A 52 -14.74 9.27 -55.93
CA PHE A 52 -14.49 7.88 -55.57
C PHE A 52 -13.00 7.59 -55.42
N CYS A 53 -12.17 8.07 -56.34
CA CYS A 53 -10.69 7.95 -56.20
C CYS A 53 -10.19 8.66 -54.97
N LEU A 54 -10.66 9.88 -54.67
CA LEU A 54 -10.25 10.63 -53.48
C LEU A 54 -10.64 9.88 -52.21
N MET A 55 -11.88 9.37 -52.11
CA MET A 55 -12.32 8.58 -50.96
C MET A 55 -11.49 7.30 -50.79
N THR A 56 -11.15 6.61 -51.89
CA THR A 56 -10.33 5.40 -51.87
C THR A 56 -8.90 5.70 -51.34
N VAL A 57 -8.35 6.82 -51.79
CA VAL A 57 -7.01 7.27 -51.28
C VAL A 57 -7.06 7.62 -49.79
N VAL A 58 -8.05 8.39 -49.35
CA VAL A 58 -8.25 8.74 -47.94
C VAL A 58 -8.44 7.48 -47.11
N PHE A 59 -9.29 6.55 -47.55
CA PHE A 59 -9.49 5.28 -46.85
C PHE A 59 -8.22 4.43 -46.84
N GLY A 60 -7.45 4.40 -47.91
CA GLY A 60 -6.15 3.74 -47.97
C GLY A 60 -5.15 4.30 -46.96
N ILE A 61 -5.09 5.63 -46.81
CA ILE A 61 -4.23 6.30 -45.81
C ILE A 61 -4.66 5.91 -44.38
N VAL A 62 -5.97 5.92 -44.11
CA VAL A 62 -6.49 5.52 -42.79
C VAL A 62 -6.19 4.05 -42.48
N MET A 63 -6.38 3.16 -43.47
CA MET A 63 -6.05 1.73 -43.33
C MET A 63 -4.54 1.50 -43.12
N CYS A 64 -3.69 2.18 -43.87
CA CYS A 64 -2.24 2.12 -43.65
C CYS A 64 -1.86 2.63 -42.27
N ARG A 65 -2.47 3.71 -41.81
CA ARG A 65 -2.26 4.25 -40.47
C ARG A 65 -2.73 3.29 -39.36
N ALA A 66 -3.88 2.66 -39.56
CA ALA A 66 -4.41 1.64 -38.64
C ALA A 66 -3.47 0.41 -38.59
N ALA A 67 -3.03 -0.08 -39.73
CA ALA A 67 -2.08 -1.19 -39.82
C ALA A 67 -0.73 -0.84 -39.16
N TYR A 68 -0.23 0.38 -39.37
CA TYR A 68 0.99 0.87 -38.72
C TYR A 68 0.87 0.89 -37.20
N LEU A 69 -0.28 1.32 -36.68
CA LEU A 69 -0.53 1.35 -35.24
C LEU A 69 -0.74 -0.05 -34.63
N GLN A 70 -1.30 -1.01 -35.41
CA GLN A 70 -1.60 -2.36 -34.92
C GLN A 70 -0.41 -3.33 -35.10
N CYS A 71 0.40 -3.16 -36.11
CA CYS A 71 1.52 -4.08 -36.45
C CYS A 71 2.89 -3.51 -36.13
N GLY A 72 3.01 -2.27 -35.70
CA GLY A 72 4.28 -1.58 -35.51
C GLY A 72 4.84 -1.67 -34.08
N ILE A 73 6.11 -1.33 -33.95
CA ILE A 73 6.91 -1.25 -32.72
C ILE A 73 6.24 -0.38 -31.63
N GLN A 74 5.28 0.47 -32.00
CA GLN A 74 4.56 1.34 -31.07
C GLN A 74 3.43 0.62 -30.28
N THR A 75 3.05 -0.60 -30.67
CA THR A 75 1.99 -1.35 -29.97
C THR A 75 2.40 -1.66 -28.54
N GLU A 76 3.66 -2.08 -28.31
CA GLU A 76 4.20 -2.29 -26.96
C GLU A 76 4.28 -1.00 -26.15
N PHE A 77 4.68 0.11 -26.79
CA PHE A 77 4.75 1.40 -26.13
C PHE A 77 3.37 1.95 -25.76
N LEU A 78 2.37 1.80 -26.63
CA LEU A 78 1.01 2.23 -26.35
C LEU A 78 0.31 1.34 -25.34
N GLN A 79 0.55 0.02 -25.37
CA GLN A 79 0.11 -0.90 -24.32
C GLN A 79 0.72 -0.55 -22.98
N LYS A 80 2.04 -0.36 -22.93
CA LYS A 80 2.75 0.01 -21.71
C LYS A 80 2.25 1.34 -21.13
N LYS A 81 2.04 2.37 -21.96
CA LYS A 81 1.42 3.63 -21.53
C LYS A 81 -0.05 3.50 -21.15
N GLY A 82 -0.78 2.60 -21.77
CA GLY A 82 -2.14 2.24 -21.37
C GLY A 82 -2.14 1.58 -20.00
N GLU A 83 -1.31 0.57 -19.82
CA GLU A 83 -1.15 -0.15 -18.55
C GLU A 83 -0.71 0.77 -17.41
N GLU A 84 0.25 1.67 -17.63
CA GLU A 84 0.70 2.66 -16.64
C GLU A 84 -0.42 3.59 -16.13
N ARG A 85 -1.53 3.75 -16.85
CA ARG A 85 -2.67 4.57 -16.45
C ARG A 85 -3.66 3.85 -15.54
N TYR A 86 -3.82 2.55 -15.71
CA TYR A 86 -4.82 1.74 -15.01
C TYR A 86 -4.21 0.75 -14.02
N ALA A 87 -2.93 0.47 -14.19
CA ALA A 87 -2.20 -0.49 -13.40
C ALA A 87 -1.15 0.20 -12.54
N ARG A 88 -1.15 -0.12 -11.26
CA ARG A 88 -0.16 0.37 -10.30
C ARG A 88 0.50 -0.80 -9.60
N THR A 89 1.80 -0.73 -9.47
CA THR A 89 2.53 -1.63 -8.59
C THR A 89 2.47 -1.08 -7.17
N ILE A 90 1.79 -1.78 -6.29
CA ILE A 90 1.66 -1.41 -4.89
C ILE A 90 2.60 -2.28 -4.08
N PRO A 91 3.51 -1.69 -3.27
CA PRO A 91 4.31 -2.46 -2.34
C PRO A 91 3.40 -3.01 -1.23
N VAL A 92 3.48 -4.32 -1.00
CA VAL A 92 2.77 -4.99 0.10
C VAL A 92 3.75 -5.15 1.26
N PRO A 93 3.47 -4.59 2.44
CA PRO A 93 4.35 -4.71 3.59
C PRO A 93 4.48 -6.18 4.01
N ALA A 94 5.69 -6.59 4.38
CA ALA A 94 5.93 -7.88 4.98
C ALA A 94 5.44 -7.88 6.43
N GLN A 95 4.97 -9.03 6.89
CA GLN A 95 4.69 -9.20 8.32
C GLN A 95 6.02 -9.27 9.07
N ARG A 96 6.20 -8.40 10.07
CA ARG A 96 7.40 -8.37 10.91
C ARG A 96 7.48 -9.60 11.80
N GLY A 97 8.66 -10.21 11.92
CA GLY A 97 8.95 -11.36 12.78
C GLY A 97 8.64 -11.08 14.26
N ARG A 98 8.44 -12.12 15.03
CA ARG A 98 8.22 -12.02 16.49
C ARG A 98 9.55 -11.92 17.22
N ILE A 99 9.52 -11.31 18.40
CA ILE A 99 10.58 -11.39 19.38
C ILE A 99 10.09 -12.29 20.51
N LEU A 100 10.85 -13.31 20.84
CA LEU A 100 10.51 -14.35 21.81
C LEU A 100 11.56 -14.36 22.93
N ASP A 101 11.14 -14.75 24.12
CA ASP A 101 12.06 -15.07 25.21
C ASP A 101 12.70 -16.46 24.95
N ARG A 102 13.60 -16.88 25.84
CA ARG A 102 14.28 -18.19 25.76
C ARG A 102 13.31 -19.40 25.82
N ASN A 103 12.12 -19.21 26.38
CA ASN A 103 11.09 -20.24 26.55
C ASN A 103 10.00 -20.18 25.45
N GLY A 104 10.15 -19.29 24.45
CA GLY A 104 9.17 -19.10 23.37
C GLY A 104 8.00 -18.19 23.74
N ILE A 105 8.05 -17.48 24.88
CA ILE A 105 7.04 -16.47 25.26
C ILE A 105 7.20 -15.26 24.36
N VAL A 106 6.09 -14.73 23.87
CA VAL A 106 6.07 -13.60 22.92
C VAL A 106 6.31 -12.28 23.65
N LEU A 107 7.43 -11.62 23.35
CA LEU A 107 7.78 -10.28 23.86
C LEU A 107 7.32 -9.17 22.89
N ALA A 108 7.31 -9.44 21.59
CA ALA A 108 6.77 -8.55 20.58
C ALA A 108 6.17 -9.34 19.41
N SER A 109 5.00 -8.91 18.95
CA SER A 109 4.33 -9.46 17.77
C SER A 109 3.61 -8.39 16.98
N SER A 110 3.32 -8.67 15.70
CA SER A 110 2.49 -7.80 14.87
C SER A 110 1.07 -8.34 14.85
N ILE A 111 0.11 -7.50 15.22
CA ILE A 111 -1.33 -7.78 15.15
C ILE A 111 -1.94 -7.06 13.94
N PRO A 112 -2.97 -7.63 13.30
CA PRO A 112 -3.69 -6.97 12.23
C PRO A 112 -4.30 -5.65 12.73
N ALA A 113 -4.22 -4.62 11.92
CA ALA A 113 -4.82 -3.31 12.16
C ALA A 113 -5.23 -2.69 10.82
N LYS A 114 -5.96 -1.58 10.86
CA LYS A 114 -6.34 -0.85 9.67
C LYS A 114 -5.96 0.62 9.78
N SER A 115 -5.58 1.21 8.66
CA SER A 115 -5.42 2.65 8.53
C SER A 115 -6.65 3.25 7.85
N ILE A 116 -7.23 4.27 8.47
CA ILE A 116 -8.40 4.98 7.95
C ILE A 116 -7.90 6.23 7.22
N TRP A 117 -8.27 6.35 5.96
CA TRP A 117 -7.94 7.50 5.14
C TRP A 117 -9.17 8.07 4.45
N ALA A 118 -9.09 9.32 4.03
CA ALA A 118 -10.21 10.04 3.45
C ALA A 118 -9.82 10.78 2.16
N ILE A 119 -10.82 10.96 1.28
CA ILE A 119 -10.81 11.93 0.19
C ILE A 119 -11.53 13.18 0.71
N PRO A 120 -10.81 14.26 1.07
CA PRO A 120 -11.41 15.39 1.76
C PRO A 120 -12.57 16.06 0.99
N SER A 121 -12.49 16.13 -0.35
CA SER A 121 -13.53 16.71 -1.19
C SER A 121 -14.89 16.00 -1.09
N GLU A 122 -14.88 14.69 -0.88
CA GLU A 122 -16.08 13.87 -0.73
C GLU A 122 -16.55 13.85 0.73
N THR A 123 -15.62 13.69 1.66
CA THR A 123 -15.92 13.55 3.10
C THR A 123 -16.49 14.84 3.71
N LEU A 124 -16.06 16.02 3.24
CA LEU A 124 -16.59 17.30 3.72
C LEU A 124 -18.07 17.53 3.39
N GLY A 125 -18.61 16.77 2.40
CA GLY A 125 -20.04 16.78 2.06
C GLY A 125 -20.91 15.84 2.94
N ALA A 126 -20.31 15.04 3.80
CA ALA A 126 -21.03 14.11 4.66
C ALA A 126 -21.81 14.80 5.79
N ASP A 127 -22.74 14.07 6.39
CA ASP A 127 -23.53 14.58 7.51
C ASP A 127 -22.65 14.91 8.73
N LYS A 128 -22.95 16.03 9.38
CA LYS A 128 -22.20 16.47 10.57
C LYS A 128 -22.30 15.49 11.74
N GLY A 129 -23.41 14.76 11.85
CA GLY A 129 -23.60 13.71 12.83
C GLY A 129 -22.60 12.57 12.62
N GLN A 130 -22.49 12.08 11.39
CA GLN A 130 -21.55 11.02 11.01
C GLN A 130 -20.08 11.44 11.25
N LEU A 131 -19.73 12.70 10.92
CA LEU A 131 -18.37 13.20 11.16
C LEU A 131 -18.05 13.33 12.66
N LYS A 132 -19.05 13.66 13.50
CA LYS A 132 -18.88 13.68 14.94
C LYS A 132 -18.71 12.27 15.52
N GLU A 133 -19.46 11.30 15.03
CA GLU A 133 -19.34 9.90 15.43
C GLU A 133 -17.99 9.31 15.00
N LEU A 134 -17.56 9.59 13.76
CA LEU A 134 -16.22 9.24 13.29
C LEU A 134 -15.12 9.81 14.19
N ALA A 135 -15.22 11.09 14.57
CA ALA A 135 -14.26 11.74 15.46
C ALA A 135 -14.22 11.06 16.84
N SER A 136 -15.37 10.65 17.35
CA SER A 136 -15.49 9.90 18.61
C SER A 136 -14.83 8.52 18.52
N LEU A 137 -15.08 7.77 17.44
CA LEU A 137 -14.47 6.45 17.21
C LEU A 137 -12.95 6.51 17.03
N LEU A 138 -12.46 7.60 16.46
CA LEU A 138 -11.00 7.83 16.28
C LEU A 138 -10.34 8.49 17.51
N GLU A 139 -11.09 8.74 18.59
CA GLU A 139 -10.62 9.42 19.80
C GLU A 139 -9.95 10.78 19.53
N VAL A 140 -10.43 11.52 18.53
CA VAL A 140 -9.92 12.85 18.17
C VAL A 140 -11.00 13.91 18.29
N PRO A 141 -10.67 15.16 18.66
CA PRO A 141 -11.64 16.25 18.64
C PRO A 141 -12.17 16.47 17.23
N THR A 142 -13.48 16.69 17.09
CA THR A 142 -14.13 16.94 15.79
C THR A 142 -13.51 18.15 15.07
N SER A 143 -13.08 19.18 15.81
CA SER A 143 -12.39 20.34 15.27
C SER A 143 -11.04 19.96 14.60
N THR A 144 -10.28 19.04 15.20
CA THR A 144 -9.02 18.54 14.65
C THR A 144 -9.25 17.72 13.39
N LEU A 145 -10.28 16.87 13.37
CA LEU A 145 -10.67 16.09 12.20
C LEU A 145 -11.05 17.02 11.03
N LEU A 146 -11.96 17.96 11.28
CA LEU A 146 -12.38 18.94 10.27
C LEU A 146 -11.23 19.83 9.82
N GLY A 147 -10.35 20.25 10.72
CA GLY A 147 -9.15 21.01 10.39
C GLY A 147 -8.21 20.24 9.45
N LYS A 148 -7.99 18.95 9.68
CA LYS A 148 -7.19 18.09 8.76
C LYS A 148 -7.83 17.98 7.37
N LEU A 149 -9.16 17.80 7.29
CA LEU A 149 -9.88 17.68 6.03
C LEU A 149 -9.89 19.01 5.27
N THR A 150 -10.10 20.13 5.96
CA THR A 150 -10.16 21.47 5.33
C THR A 150 -8.79 21.93 4.85
N SER A 151 -7.73 21.73 5.63
CA SER A 151 -6.36 22.14 5.26
C SER A 151 -5.82 21.40 4.04
N LYS A 152 -6.36 20.22 3.73
CA LYS A 152 -5.95 19.37 2.60
C LYS A 152 -7.09 19.11 1.61
N LYS A 153 -8.00 20.05 1.42
CA LYS A 153 -9.21 19.92 0.61
C LYS A 153 -8.95 19.47 -0.83
N GLU A 154 -7.84 19.91 -1.41
CA GLU A 154 -7.43 19.54 -2.79
C GLU A 154 -6.69 18.21 -2.88
N SER A 155 -6.37 17.60 -1.75
CA SER A 155 -5.69 16.31 -1.72
C SER A 155 -6.69 15.18 -1.99
N THR A 156 -6.26 14.20 -2.78
CA THR A 156 -7.03 12.98 -3.04
C THR A 156 -6.83 11.90 -1.96
N PHE A 157 -5.95 12.15 -0.97
CA PHE A 157 -5.60 11.17 0.04
C PHE A 157 -5.12 11.86 1.33
N VAL A 158 -5.77 11.56 2.45
CA VAL A 158 -5.39 12.05 3.79
C VAL A 158 -5.61 10.96 4.82
N TYR A 159 -4.56 10.54 5.53
CA TYR A 159 -4.74 9.66 6.70
C TYR A 159 -5.45 10.40 7.83
N LEU A 160 -6.58 9.86 8.27
CA LEU A 160 -7.29 10.32 9.47
C LEU A 160 -6.69 9.69 10.72
N ALA A 161 -6.53 8.37 10.72
CA ALA A 161 -5.84 7.62 11.76
C ALA A 161 -5.13 6.40 11.16
N ARG A 162 -4.02 5.98 11.79
CA ARG A 162 -3.28 4.79 11.41
C ARG A 162 -3.29 3.78 12.56
N LYS A 163 -3.17 2.50 12.21
CA LYS A 163 -3.09 1.37 13.16
C LYS A 163 -4.28 1.27 14.11
N VAL A 164 -5.48 1.55 13.56
CA VAL A 164 -6.75 1.41 14.25
C VAL A 164 -7.08 -0.08 14.40
N ASP A 165 -7.61 -0.47 15.52
CA ASP A 165 -8.01 -1.85 15.80
C ASP A 165 -9.16 -2.27 14.87
N LEU A 166 -9.21 -3.56 14.50
CA LEU A 166 -10.17 -4.09 13.52
C LEU A 166 -11.63 -3.81 13.89
N GLU A 167 -11.97 -3.89 15.18
CA GLU A 167 -13.33 -3.63 15.67
C GLU A 167 -13.74 -2.18 15.43
N THR A 168 -12.87 -1.22 15.75
CA THR A 168 -13.12 0.21 15.53
C THR A 168 -13.19 0.53 14.04
N ALA A 169 -12.32 -0.10 13.22
CA ALA A 169 -12.34 0.07 11.77
C ALA A 169 -13.64 -0.45 11.16
N GLN A 170 -14.17 -1.57 11.66
CA GLN A 170 -15.45 -2.10 11.21
C GLN A 170 -16.60 -1.15 11.56
N LYS A 171 -16.64 -0.61 12.78
CA LYS A 171 -17.64 0.40 13.18
C LYS A 171 -17.60 1.64 12.27
N ILE A 172 -16.39 2.08 11.88
CA ILE A 172 -16.22 3.20 10.94
C ILE A 172 -16.74 2.83 9.55
N ALA A 173 -16.45 1.63 9.06
CA ALA A 173 -16.96 1.15 7.77
C ALA A 173 -18.48 1.08 7.74
N ASP A 174 -19.12 0.69 8.85
CA ASP A 174 -20.56 0.59 8.97
C ASP A 174 -21.27 1.97 8.91
N LEU A 175 -20.58 3.06 9.24
CA LEU A 175 -21.09 4.43 9.09
C LEU A 175 -21.29 4.83 7.62
N ARG A 176 -20.68 4.13 6.67
CA ARG A 176 -20.77 4.36 5.22
C ARG A 176 -20.60 5.82 4.81
N ILE A 177 -19.64 6.50 5.41
CA ILE A 177 -19.34 7.91 5.12
C ILE A 177 -18.68 8.02 3.73
N PRO A 178 -19.21 8.86 2.82
CA PRO A 178 -18.61 9.05 1.50
C PRO A 178 -17.16 9.53 1.62
N GLY A 179 -16.29 8.97 0.77
CA GLY A 179 -14.89 9.36 0.71
C GLY A 179 -14.01 8.84 1.86
N ILE A 180 -14.51 7.95 2.73
CA ILE A 180 -13.71 7.28 3.75
C ILE A 180 -13.45 5.83 3.33
N TYR A 181 -12.19 5.44 3.46
CA TYR A 181 -11.71 4.12 3.09
C TYR A 181 -10.77 3.58 4.16
N ASP A 182 -10.59 2.26 4.18
CA ASP A 182 -9.65 1.58 5.04
C ASP A 182 -8.57 0.85 4.21
N GLU A 183 -7.40 0.70 4.80
CA GLU A 183 -6.28 -0.06 4.25
C GLU A 183 -5.73 -1.00 5.31
N ASP A 184 -5.38 -2.23 4.90
CA ASP A 184 -4.80 -3.21 5.81
C ASP A 184 -3.40 -2.76 6.24
N GLU A 185 -3.18 -2.71 7.54
CA GLU A 185 -1.91 -2.38 8.17
C GLU A 185 -1.62 -3.37 9.32
N SER A 186 -0.45 -3.30 9.91
CA SER A 186 -0.10 -4.06 11.10
C SER A 186 0.36 -3.12 12.22
N LYS A 187 -0.09 -3.42 13.44
CA LYS A 187 0.30 -2.72 14.66
C LYS A 187 1.25 -3.61 15.46
N ARG A 188 2.40 -3.07 15.84
CA ARG A 188 3.31 -3.77 16.73
C ARG A 188 2.75 -3.76 18.14
N ASN A 189 2.71 -4.92 18.78
CA ASN A 189 2.19 -5.12 20.12
C ASN A 189 3.27 -5.72 21.02
N TYR A 190 3.40 -5.20 22.22
CA TYR A 190 4.36 -5.57 23.24
C TYR A 190 3.61 -6.03 24.49
N PRO A 191 3.32 -7.35 24.65
CA PRO A 191 2.47 -7.86 25.73
C PRO A 191 2.99 -7.50 27.13
N ASP A 192 4.31 -7.50 27.32
CA ASP A 192 4.93 -7.18 28.62
C ASP A 192 5.02 -5.67 28.92
N GLY A 193 4.64 -4.81 27.96
CA GLY A 193 4.62 -3.36 28.15
C GLY A 193 5.96 -2.83 28.72
N GLU A 194 5.89 -2.16 29.86
CA GLU A 194 7.04 -1.52 30.54
C GLU A 194 8.13 -2.51 30.98
N VAL A 195 7.79 -3.78 31.21
CA VAL A 195 8.68 -4.77 31.81
C VAL A 195 9.87 -5.09 30.92
N SER A 196 9.63 -5.23 29.62
CA SER A 196 10.64 -5.61 28.63
C SER A 196 11.04 -4.45 27.70
N ALA A 197 10.52 -3.23 27.94
CA ALA A 197 10.65 -2.09 27.05
C ALA A 197 12.09 -1.77 26.64
N HIS A 198 13.02 -1.72 27.57
CA HIS A 198 14.43 -1.37 27.28
C HIS A 198 15.19 -2.45 26.52
N VAL A 199 14.81 -3.72 26.68
CA VAL A 199 15.42 -4.83 25.93
C VAL A 199 14.84 -4.90 24.55
N VAL A 200 13.51 -4.97 24.46
CA VAL A 200 12.80 -5.16 23.19
C VAL A 200 12.87 -3.90 22.34
N GLY A 201 12.71 -2.72 22.95
CA GLY A 201 12.60 -1.46 22.25
C GLY A 201 11.22 -1.23 21.66
N TYR A 202 11.15 -0.41 20.60
CA TYR A 202 9.92 -0.11 19.89
C TYR A 202 10.17 0.19 18.41
N THR A 203 9.10 0.14 17.61
CA THR A 203 9.13 0.50 16.19
C THR A 203 8.48 1.85 15.95
N ASP A 204 8.78 2.53 14.86
CA ASP A 204 8.05 3.71 14.42
C ASP A 204 6.68 3.38 13.80
N THR A 205 6.04 4.39 13.24
CA THR A 205 4.73 4.24 12.58
C THR A 205 4.83 3.34 11.34
N ASP A 206 5.98 3.28 10.69
CA ASP A 206 6.21 2.50 9.48
C ASP A 206 6.83 1.12 9.77
N ASN A 207 6.80 0.70 11.06
CA ASN A 207 7.32 -0.56 11.58
C ASN A 207 8.85 -0.74 11.46
N HIS A 208 9.63 0.35 11.38
CA HIS A 208 11.08 0.30 11.51
C HIS A 208 11.48 0.36 12.98
N GLY A 209 12.46 -0.47 13.38
CA GLY A 209 13.01 -0.48 14.74
C GLY A 209 13.68 0.85 15.09
N ARG A 210 13.43 1.37 16.31
CA ARG A 210 13.99 2.63 16.80
C ARG A 210 14.89 2.45 17.98
N GLU A 211 14.65 1.45 18.81
CA GLU A 211 15.41 1.13 20.02
C GLU A 211 15.49 -0.38 20.25
N GLY A 212 16.43 -0.78 21.11
CA GLY A 212 16.57 -2.14 21.60
C GLY A 212 16.76 -3.20 20.50
N VAL A 213 16.23 -4.40 20.73
CA VAL A 213 16.29 -5.53 19.79
C VAL A 213 15.54 -5.22 18.51
N GLU A 214 14.45 -4.43 18.57
CA GLU A 214 13.72 -3.99 17.37
C GLU A 214 14.65 -3.25 16.40
N LEU A 215 15.54 -2.39 16.90
CA LEU A 215 16.53 -1.69 16.08
C LEU A 215 17.69 -2.61 15.68
N ALA A 216 18.28 -3.31 16.65
CA ALA A 216 19.48 -4.13 16.41
C ALA A 216 19.22 -5.27 15.41
N CYS A 217 18.00 -5.81 15.38
CA CYS A 217 17.60 -6.92 14.51
C CYS A 217 16.59 -6.47 13.41
N ASP A 218 16.54 -5.17 13.10
CA ASP A 218 15.52 -4.63 12.19
C ASP A 218 15.51 -5.32 10.83
N GLU A 219 16.66 -5.58 10.24
CA GLU A 219 16.81 -6.26 8.96
C GLU A 219 16.25 -7.70 9.00
N THR A 220 16.50 -8.42 10.08
CA THR A 220 16.02 -9.79 10.28
C THR A 220 14.51 -9.83 10.50
N LEU A 221 14.00 -8.89 11.30
CA LEU A 221 12.61 -8.81 11.70
C LEU A 221 11.70 -8.27 10.59
N SER A 222 12.18 -7.32 9.76
CA SER A 222 11.35 -6.62 8.77
C SER A 222 10.89 -7.49 7.59
N GLY A 223 11.63 -8.54 7.25
CA GLY A 223 11.34 -9.37 6.08
C GLY A 223 11.53 -8.63 4.75
N GLN A 224 10.95 -9.18 3.68
CA GLN A 224 11.02 -8.57 2.35
C GLN A 224 9.63 -8.15 1.88
N LYS A 225 9.50 -6.88 1.50
CA LYS A 225 8.25 -6.35 0.94
C LYS A 225 7.89 -7.07 -0.34
N GLY A 226 6.63 -7.42 -0.50
CA GLY A 226 6.07 -7.92 -1.73
C GLY A 226 5.72 -6.78 -2.69
N MET A 227 5.41 -7.17 -3.93
CA MET A 227 4.90 -6.26 -4.95
C MET A 227 3.66 -6.87 -5.56
N ARG A 228 2.58 -6.13 -5.57
CA ARG A 228 1.31 -6.52 -6.17
C ARG A 228 0.97 -5.57 -7.31
N TYR A 229 0.67 -6.14 -8.45
CA TYR A 229 0.15 -5.42 -9.59
C TYR A 229 -1.36 -5.31 -9.42
N VAL A 230 -1.89 -4.11 -9.40
CA VAL A 230 -3.32 -3.85 -9.21
C VAL A 230 -3.84 -3.03 -10.38
N ILE A 231 -4.89 -3.54 -11.02
CA ILE A 231 -5.65 -2.83 -12.04
C ILE A 231 -6.86 -2.23 -11.33
N SER A 232 -6.98 -0.90 -11.39
CA SER A 232 -8.13 -0.19 -10.82
C SER A 232 -8.92 0.47 -11.93
N ASP A 233 -10.25 0.54 -11.76
CA ASP A 233 -11.11 1.31 -12.63
C ASP A 233 -10.98 2.82 -12.39
N ARG A 234 -11.78 3.61 -13.10
CA ARG A 234 -11.79 5.07 -12.98
C ARG A 234 -12.30 5.56 -11.61
N LEU A 235 -13.02 4.71 -10.89
CA LEU A 235 -13.56 4.97 -9.55
C LEU A 235 -12.63 4.45 -8.44
N GLY A 236 -11.45 3.89 -8.81
CA GLY A 236 -10.51 3.33 -7.85
C GLY A 236 -10.85 1.93 -7.38
N GLN A 237 -11.91 1.29 -7.91
CA GLN A 237 -12.25 -0.08 -7.55
C GLN A 237 -11.26 -1.05 -8.19
N ARG A 238 -10.80 -2.03 -7.43
CA ARG A 238 -9.88 -3.06 -7.91
C ARG A 238 -10.61 -4.03 -8.83
N ILE A 239 -10.23 -4.08 -10.11
CA ILE A 239 -10.79 -4.99 -11.10
C ILE A 239 -10.04 -6.31 -11.09
N ASP A 240 -8.71 -6.23 -11.03
CA ASP A 240 -7.83 -7.40 -11.05
C ASP A 240 -6.55 -7.13 -10.26
N SER A 241 -5.91 -8.20 -9.77
CA SER A 241 -4.64 -8.07 -9.08
C SER A 241 -3.81 -9.35 -9.21
N ALA A 242 -2.54 -9.19 -9.55
CA ALA A 242 -1.57 -10.26 -9.64
C ALA A 242 -0.36 -10.00 -8.74
N TRP A 243 0.17 -11.06 -8.11
CA TRP A 243 1.42 -10.94 -7.38
C TRP A 243 2.59 -10.89 -8.37
N LEU A 244 3.40 -9.83 -8.30
CA LEU A 244 4.70 -9.76 -8.97
C LEU A 244 5.80 -10.38 -8.12
N LYS A 245 5.72 -10.16 -6.81
CA LYS A 245 6.59 -10.74 -5.80
C LYS A 245 5.80 -10.89 -4.51
N GLU A 246 5.76 -12.08 -3.95
CA GLU A 246 5.13 -12.32 -2.65
C GLU A 246 5.96 -11.68 -1.53
N ALA A 247 5.27 -11.16 -0.51
CA ALA A 247 5.93 -10.65 0.68
C ALA A 247 6.49 -11.81 1.49
N THR A 248 7.76 -11.75 1.84
CA THR A 248 8.38 -12.74 2.72
C THR A 248 8.37 -12.23 4.14
N ARG A 249 7.72 -12.98 5.05
CA ARG A 249 7.67 -12.65 6.47
C ARG A 249 9.08 -12.54 7.06
N GLY A 250 9.29 -11.59 7.99
CA GLY A 250 10.49 -11.49 8.80
C GLY A 250 10.70 -12.73 9.66
N ARG A 251 11.96 -13.03 9.97
CA ARG A 251 12.31 -14.16 10.85
C ARG A 251 12.07 -13.79 12.30
N ASP A 252 11.66 -14.76 13.10
CA ASP A 252 11.51 -14.61 14.53
C ASP A 252 12.91 -14.57 15.18
N VAL A 253 13.05 -13.78 16.25
CA VAL A 253 14.28 -13.63 17.04
C VAL A 253 14.01 -14.16 18.45
N VAL A 254 14.84 -15.09 18.90
CA VAL A 254 14.77 -15.64 20.26
C VAL A 254 15.88 -15.03 21.09
N LEU A 255 15.53 -14.47 22.23
CA LEU A 255 16.45 -13.84 23.18
C LEU A 255 16.85 -14.83 24.27
N SER A 256 17.98 -14.54 24.96
CA SER A 256 18.37 -15.22 26.20
C SER A 256 17.54 -14.82 27.42
N ILE A 257 16.73 -13.77 27.31
CA ILE A 257 15.89 -13.24 28.38
C ILE A 257 14.87 -14.31 28.83
N ASP A 258 14.69 -14.42 30.13
CA ASP A 258 13.61 -15.17 30.77
C ASP A 258 12.55 -14.18 31.28
N SER A 259 11.35 -14.23 30.73
CA SER A 259 10.26 -13.28 31.04
C SER A 259 9.87 -13.26 32.52
N ARG A 260 10.01 -14.39 33.21
CA ARG A 260 9.71 -14.49 34.64
C ARG A 260 10.76 -13.74 35.46
N LEU A 261 12.05 -13.98 35.17
CA LEU A 261 13.16 -13.27 35.82
C LEU A 261 13.11 -11.76 35.47
N GLN A 262 12.79 -11.43 34.24
CA GLN A 262 12.62 -10.07 33.78
C GLN A 262 11.54 -9.34 34.58
N TYR A 263 10.40 -9.97 34.83
CA TYR A 263 9.32 -9.39 35.65
C TYR A 263 9.71 -9.23 37.12
N ILE A 264 10.37 -10.23 37.71
CA ILE A 264 10.86 -10.15 39.11
C ILE A 264 11.87 -9.01 39.24
N ALA A 265 12.84 -8.92 38.34
CA ALA A 265 13.87 -7.88 38.32
C ALA A 265 13.25 -6.49 38.14
N TYR A 266 12.26 -6.35 37.23
CA TYR A 266 11.52 -5.11 37.07
C TYR A 266 10.86 -4.64 38.37
N LYS A 267 10.10 -5.53 39.04
CA LYS A 267 9.45 -5.19 40.32
C LYS A 267 10.45 -4.81 41.39
N ALA A 268 11.57 -5.52 41.46
CA ALA A 268 12.62 -5.27 42.46
C ALA A 268 13.29 -3.91 42.26
N VAL A 269 13.71 -3.57 41.04
CA VAL A 269 14.35 -2.28 40.74
C VAL A 269 13.39 -1.12 40.93
N ARG A 270 12.12 -1.26 40.48
CA ARG A 270 11.12 -0.24 40.69
C ARG A 270 10.93 0.06 42.17
N ARG A 271 10.67 -0.98 42.96
CA ARG A 271 10.48 -0.83 44.42
C ARG A 271 11.67 -0.21 45.09
N ALA A 272 12.87 -0.68 44.76
CA ALA A 272 14.11 -0.14 45.35
C ALA A 272 14.29 1.36 45.07
N VAL A 273 14.01 1.81 43.83
CA VAL A 273 14.11 3.23 43.46
C VAL A 273 13.03 4.07 44.16
N GLU A 274 11.79 3.56 44.22
CA GLU A 274 10.67 4.25 44.90
C GLU A 274 10.92 4.36 46.40
N ASP A 275 11.31 3.28 47.10
CA ASP A 275 11.58 3.24 48.55
C ASP A 275 12.76 4.12 48.91
N ALA A 276 13.84 4.09 48.11
CA ALA A 276 15.03 4.91 48.32
C ALA A 276 14.90 6.36 47.82
N ARG A 277 13.79 6.70 47.15
CA ARG A 277 13.58 7.99 46.45
C ARG A 277 14.75 8.32 45.52
N ALA A 278 15.32 7.28 44.88
CA ALA A 278 16.46 7.45 43.97
C ALA A 278 15.97 8.02 42.63
N LYS A 279 16.85 8.66 41.86
CA LYS A 279 16.55 9.20 40.54
C LYS A 279 16.36 8.12 39.49
N ALA A 280 17.11 7.03 39.62
CA ALA A 280 17.07 5.91 38.70
C ALA A 280 17.71 4.67 39.35
N GLY A 281 17.41 3.51 38.77
CA GLY A 281 18.03 2.24 39.12
C GLY A 281 18.12 1.32 37.93
N ALA A 282 19.02 0.38 37.94
CA ALA A 282 19.20 -0.61 36.91
C ALA A 282 19.56 -1.96 37.52
N VAL A 283 19.17 -3.04 36.87
CA VAL A 283 19.52 -4.41 37.31
C VAL A 283 19.79 -5.28 36.09
N VAL A 284 20.81 -6.12 36.20
CA VAL A 284 21.15 -7.16 35.22
C VAL A 284 21.25 -8.48 35.96
N VAL A 285 20.66 -9.50 35.39
CA VAL A 285 20.79 -10.90 35.84
C VAL A 285 21.44 -11.67 34.70
N ALA A 286 22.63 -12.26 35.00
CA ALA A 286 23.35 -13.04 34.01
C ALA A 286 23.68 -14.43 34.57
N ASP A 287 23.69 -15.42 33.67
CA ASP A 287 24.18 -16.76 33.98
C ASP A 287 25.71 -16.75 34.02
N VAL A 288 26.29 -17.13 35.15
CA VAL A 288 27.75 -17.07 35.34
C VAL A 288 28.51 -18.13 34.51
N HIS A 289 27.84 -19.16 34.04
CA HIS A 289 28.46 -20.24 33.27
C HIS A 289 28.45 -19.94 31.78
N THR A 290 27.33 -19.38 31.26
CA THR A 290 27.13 -19.14 29.85
C THR A 290 27.38 -17.69 29.43
N GLY A 291 27.30 -16.76 30.38
CA GLY A 291 27.34 -15.31 30.12
C GLY A 291 26.03 -14.75 29.54
N GLU A 292 25.00 -15.58 29.42
CA GLU A 292 23.70 -15.14 28.90
C GLU A 292 23.02 -14.14 29.83
N ILE A 293 22.50 -13.05 29.28
CA ILE A 293 21.67 -12.11 30.02
C ILE A 293 20.25 -12.66 30.15
N LEU A 294 19.83 -12.98 31.36
CA LEU A 294 18.51 -13.54 31.66
C LEU A 294 17.50 -12.47 31.98
N ALA A 295 17.91 -11.34 32.53
CA ALA A 295 17.05 -10.17 32.74
C ALA A 295 17.86 -8.88 32.69
N MET A 296 17.28 -7.80 32.20
CA MET A 296 17.87 -6.46 32.14
C MET A 296 16.77 -5.42 32.28
N ASN A 297 16.76 -4.68 33.37
CA ASN A 297 15.73 -3.70 33.66
C ASN A 297 16.30 -2.37 34.11
N ASN A 298 15.56 -1.32 33.78
CA ASN A 298 15.84 0.05 34.21
C ASN A 298 14.59 0.68 34.82
N TRP A 299 14.74 1.60 35.73
CA TRP A 299 13.71 2.48 36.25
C TRP A 299 14.26 3.92 36.31
N PRO A 300 13.50 4.95 35.84
CA PRO A 300 12.18 4.90 35.24
C PRO A 300 12.17 4.21 33.86
N THR A 301 10.98 3.77 33.44
CA THR A 301 10.73 3.06 32.18
C THR A 301 9.61 3.73 31.40
N TYR A 302 9.21 3.12 30.29
CA TYR A 302 8.16 3.58 29.39
C TYR A 302 7.33 2.40 28.86
N ASP A 303 6.10 2.67 28.40
CA ASP A 303 5.30 1.67 27.70
C ASP A 303 5.49 1.84 26.17
N PRO A 304 6.07 0.86 25.46
CA PRO A 304 6.25 0.93 24.01
C PRO A 304 4.92 0.93 23.22
N ASN A 305 3.80 0.50 23.83
CA ASN A 305 2.47 0.57 23.24
C ASN A 305 1.87 1.98 23.31
N GLN A 306 2.25 2.80 24.31
CA GLN A 306 1.71 4.15 24.56
C GLN A 306 2.78 5.21 24.30
N ARG A 307 2.83 5.73 23.09
CA ARG A 307 3.89 6.65 22.67
C ARG A 307 3.54 8.15 22.76
N LYS A 308 2.30 8.49 23.11
CA LYS A 308 1.84 9.89 23.19
C LYS A 308 2.63 10.70 24.20
N ASP A 309 3.04 10.06 25.32
CA ASP A 309 3.75 10.69 26.45
C ASP A 309 5.18 10.18 26.63
N LEU A 310 5.80 9.70 25.54
CA LEU A 310 7.14 9.14 25.57
C LEU A 310 8.17 10.22 25.92
N ARG A 311 8.72 10.13 27.12
CA ARG A 311 9.86 10.99 27.54
C ARG A 311 11.17 10.33 27.12
N ILE A 312 11.98 11.03 26.36
CA ILE A 312 13.28 10.53 25.87
C ILE A 312 14.17 10.04 27.02
N GLU A 313 14.10 10.69 28.19
CA GLU A 313 14.85 10.32 29.39
C GLU A 313 14.50 8.91 29.89
N ASN A 314 13.24 8.45 29.69
CA ASN A 314 12.77 7.13 30.11
C ASN A 314 13.11 6.03 29.10
N VAL A 315 13.36 6.38 27.84
CA VAL A 315 13.72 5.43 26.77
C VAL A 315 15.14 4.92 26.91
N ARG A 316 16.01 5.76 27.49
CA ARG A 316 17.44 5.48 27.63
C ARG A 316 17.69 4.19 28.44
N ASN A 317 18.36 3.23 27.83
CA ASN A 317 18.78 2.01 28.53
C ASN A 317 20.03 2.32 29.44
N ARG A 318 19.77 2.60 30.69
CA ARG A 318 20.79 3.03 31.66
C ARG A 318 21.79 1.94 31.97
N VAL A 319 21.40 0.66 31.88
CA VAL A 319 22.32 -0.48 32.02
C VAL A 319 23.49 -0.38 31.05
N LEU A 320 23.21 0.07 29.82
CA LEU A 320 24.19 0.11 28.73
C LEU A 320 24.86 1.46 28.57
N THR A 321 24.20 2.55 28.97
CA THR A 321 24.66 3.91 28.63
C THR A 321 25.13 4.74 29.79
N ASP A 322 24.73 4.42 31.04
CA ASP A 322 25.11 5.22 32.19
C ASP A 322 26.38 4.73 32.80
N MET A 323 27.30 5.64 33.03
CA MET A 323 28.51 5.40 33.81
C MET A 323 28.27 5.81 35.26
N PHE A 324 28.73 5.01 36.21
CA PHE A 324 28.68 5.32 37.62
C PHE A 324 30.00 4.92 38.31
N GLU A 325 30.30 5.60 39.39
CA GLU A 325 31.44 5.28 40.21
C GLU A 325 30.99 4.36 41.35
N PRO A 326 31.34 3.06 41.31
CA PRO A 326 30.78 2.08 42.24
C PRO A 326 31.35 2.19 43.67
N GLY A 327 32.50 2.80 43.82
CA GLY A 327 33.14 2.95 45.10
C GLY A 327 33.39 1.61 45.82
N SER A 328 33.17 1.60 47.19
CA SER A 328 33.39 0.39 48.02
C SER A 328 32.45 -0.78 47.73
N THR A 329 31.43 -0.61 46.90
CA THR A 329 30.53 -1.70 46.50
C THR A 329 31.18 -2.70 45.55
N MET A 330 32.32 -2.35 44.94
CA MET A 330 33.11 -3.23 44.07
C MET A 330 34.20 -4.01 44.80
N LYS A 331 34.20 -4.02 46.11
CA LYS A 331 35.14 -4.88 46.89
C LYS A 331 34.62 -6.31 46.82
N PRO A 332 35.53 -7.31 46.52
CA PRO A 332 35.19 -8.74 46.55
C PRO A 332 34.91 -9.20 47.99
#